data_eac08cb751ba445e7bdba8adcc519760
#
_entry.id   eac08cb751ba445e7bdba8adcc519760
#
_cell.length_a   1.000
_cell.length_b   1.000
_cell.length_c   1.000
_cell.angle_alpha   90.00
_cell.angle_beta   90.00
_cell.angle_gamma   90.00
#
_symmetry.space_group_name_H-M   'P 1'
#
loop_
_entity.id
_entity.type
_entity.pdbx_description
1 polymer ?
#
loop_
_entity_poly.entity_id
_entity_poly.type
_entity_poly.pdbx_seq_one_letter_code
_entity_poly.pdbx_strand_id
1 'polypeptide(L)'
;LLPVGVASKMSVHVTTTDGMTYSDKSFQLAGLKRNTHYTMNVPCRTKRFMLTVPDGVNSKYGTGTYGDNGFFQVEPQYDPESIFDGWHFLRSEIKSDKDAADGDVLKNRNRIQLQAVSLGTNRAQNGAFVTPPIQCDGTKTVTVSFTAATNKLTVGSVQYRIGVTNNGADISEDFLRSFDNIQSSLEGECPWKHSGSVSRTHTFTVTNGQRIMMKVYSSGGGTPCHLELADFTYTVE
;
A
#
# COMPACT_ATOMS: atom_id res chain seq x y z
N LEU A 1 14.71 -16.77 -31.18
CA LEU A 1 14.16 -17.79 -32.11
C LEU A 1 13.36 -18.79 -31.30
N LEU A 2 12.04 -18.84 -31.50
CA LEU A 2 11.19 -19.84 -30.88
C LEU A 2 11.32 -21.19 -31.62
N PRO A 3 11.37 -22.31 -30.91
CA PRO A 3 11.44 -23.61 -31.53
C PRO A 3 10.17 -23.92 -32.32
N VAL A 4 10.36 -24.41 -33.53
CA VAL A 4 9.26 -24.77 -34.44
C VAL A 4 8.74 -26.16 -34.09
N GLY A 5 7.41 -26.31 -33.99
CA GLY A 5 6.79 -27.62 -33.81
C GLY A 5 6.72 -28.15 -32.38
N VAL A 6 7.25 -27.42 -31.41
CA VAL A 6 7.19 -27.79 -29.99
C VAL A 6 6.20 -26.89 -29.27
N ALA A 7 5.34 -27.47 -28.42
CA ALA A 7 4.49 -26.69 -27.53
C ALA A 7 5.36 -25.91 -26.54
N SER A 8 5.30 -24.59 -26.60
CA SER A 8 6.09 -23.71 -25.74
C SER A 8 5.16 -22.91 -24.85
N LYS A 9 5.55 -22.71 -23.59
CA LYS A 9 4.87 -21.81 -22.68
C LYS A 9 5.51 -20.43 -22.78
N MET A 10 4.74 -19.41 -23.06
CA MET A 10 5.18 -18.03 -23.05
C MET A 10 4.53 -17.30 -21.86
N SER A 11 5.32 -16.60 -21.09
CA SER A 11 4.83 -15.68 -20.08
C SER A 11 5.02 -14.25 -20.57
N VAL A 12 3.98 -13.44 -20.45
CA VAL A 12 4.01 -12.03 -20.81
C VAL A 12 3.86 -11.22 -19.54
N HIS A 13 4.87 -10.40 -19.30
CA HIS A 13 4.88 -9.40 -18.23
C HIS A 13 4.82 -8.03 -18.89
N VAL A 14 3.80 -7.23 -18.55
CA VAL A 14 3.62 -5.91 -19.12
C VAL A 14 3.79 -4.87 -18.03
N THR A 15 4.81 -4.03 -18.16
CA THR A 15 4.97 -2.82 -17.36
C THR A 15 4.72 -1.63 -18.26
N THR A 16 3.83 -0.74 -17.85
CA THR A 16 3.53 0.48 -18.60
C THR A 16 4.44 1.62 -18.17
N THR A 17 4.53 2.67 -18.97
CA THR A 17 5.38 3.85 -18.70
C THR A 17 4.98 4.62 -17.43
N ASP A 18 3.78 4.40 -16.94
CA ASP A 18 3.28 4.95 -15.68
C ASP A 18 3.54 4.03 -14.46
N GLY A 19 4.43 3.03 -14.62
CA GLY A 19 4.83 2.11 -13.56
C GLY A 19 3.80 1.02 -13.24
N MET A 20 2.70 0.93 -14.00
CA MET A 20 1.71 -0.11 -13.79
C MET A 20 2.23 -1.46 -14.25
N THR A 21 2.12 -2.46 -13.41
CA THR A 21 2.45 -3.83 -13.74
C THR A 21 1.15 -4.64 -13.89
N TYR A 22 0.96 -5.22 -15.05
CA TYR A 22 -0.11 -6.17 -15.27
C TYR A 22 0.35 -7.57 -14.86
N SER A 23 -0.54 -8.32 -14.23
CA SER A 23 -0.22 -9.69 -13.80
C SER A 23 0.26 -10.54 -14.97
N ASP A 24 1.28 -11.36 -14.72
CA ASP A 24 1.80 -12.30 -15.69
C ASP A 24 0.69 -13.19 -16.28
N LYS A 25 0.61 -13.21 -17.59
CA LYS A 25 -0.24 -14.13 -18.32
C LYS A 25 0.63 -15.20 -18.94
N SER A 26 0.30 -16.45 -18.68
CA SER A 26 0.92 -17.59 -19.34
C SER A 26 0.07 -18.05 -20.50
N PHE A 27 0.67 -18.20 -21.66
CA PHE A 27 0.02 -18.71 -22.86
C PHE A 27 0.71 -19.98 -23.31
N GLN A 28 -0.09 -20.98 -23.65
CA GLN A 28 0.42 -22.17 -24.30
C GLN A 28 0.46 -21.93 -25.80
N LEU A 29 1.64 -21.92 -26.39
CA LEU A 29 1.83 -21.79 -27.82
C LEU A 29 1.95 -23.19 -28.41
N ALA A 30 0.93 -23.65 -29.08
CA ALA A 30 0.94 -24.93 -29.76
C ALA A 30 1.29 -24.75 -31.24
N GLY A 31 2.29 -25.48 -31.71
CA GLY A 31 2.51 -25.67 -33.15
C GLY A 31 2.94 -24.41 -33.90
N LEU A 32 3.88 -23.63 -33.39
CA LEU A 32 4.45 -22.49 -34.13
C LEU A 32 5.03 -22.95 -35.49
N LYS A 33 4.65 -22.26 -36.55
CA LYS A 33 5.12 -22.52 -37.91
C LYS A 33 6.16 -21.50 -38.31
N ARG A 34 7.16 -21.93 -39.07
CA ARG A 34 8.17 -21.04 -39.64
C ARG A 34 7.52 -20.04 -40.61
N ASN A 35 8.03 -18.82 -40.66
CA ASN A 35 7.56 -17.74 -41.52
C ASN A 35 6.05 -17.36 -41.32
N THR A 36 5.53 -17.59 -40.16
CA THR A 36 4.16 -17.22 -39.80
C THR A 36 4.19 -16.11 -38.75
N HIS A 37 3.45 -15.03 -39.00
CA HIS A 37 3.21 -13.96 -38.03
C HIS A 37 2.06 -14.37 -37.11
N TYR A 38 2.29 -14.31 -35.81
CA TYR A 38 1.30 -14.62 -34.81
C TYR A 38 0.94 -13.34 -34.06
N THR A 39 -0.32 -12.99 -34.02
CA THR A 39 -0.84 -11.88 -33.22
C THR A 39 -1.51 -12.47 -31.99
N MET A 40 -1.12 -11.97 -30.84
CA MET A 40 -1.72 -12.35 -29.57
C MET A 40 -2.30 -11.13 -28.87
N ASN A 41 -3.58 -11.19 -28.57
CA ASN A 41 -4.21 -10.19 -27.73
C ASN A 41 -4.05 -10.57 -26.28
N VAL A 42 -3.29 -9.76 -25.54
CA VAL A 42 -3.15 -9.89 -24.09
C VAL A 42 -4.18 -8.97 -23.42
N PRO A 43 -5.26 -9.52 -22.86
CA PRO A 43 -6.27 -8.67 -22.21
C PRO A 43 -5.72 -8.13 -20.89
N CYS A 44 -5.22 -6.91 -20.89
CA CYS A 44 -4.79 -6.19 -19.71
C CYS A 44 -5.99 -5.49 -19.04
N ARG A 45 -6.97 -6.26 -18.57
CA ARG A 45 -8.22 -5.73 -18.01
C ARG A 45 -8.10 -5.33 -16.55
N THR A 46 -7.20 -5.98 -15.82
CA THR A 46 -7.00 -5.75 -14.38
C THR A 46 -5.64 -5.12 -14.16
N LYS A 47 -5.64 -3.90 -13.67
CA LYS A 47 -4.42 -3.19 -13.28
C LYS A 47 -4.16 -3.47 -11.80
N ARG A 48 -3.00 -4.03 -11.49
CA ARG A 48 -2.59 -4.28 -10.11
C ARG A 48 -1.40 -3.39 -9.76
N PHE A 49 -1.53 -2.70 -8.67
CA PHE A 49 -0.51 -1.81 -8.12
C PHE A 49 -0.01 -2.36 -6.79
N MET A 50 1.26 -2.17 -6.56
CA MET A 50 1.91 -2.57 -5.32
C MET A 50 3.00 -1.55 -5.00
N LEU A 51 3.11 -1.20 -3.72
CA LEU A 51 4.28 -0.45 -3.28
C LEU A 51 5.52 -1.35 -3.41
N THR A 52 6.45 -0.93 -4.24
CA THR A 52 7.75 -1.60 -4.36
C THR A 52 8.78 -0.87 -3.51
N VAL A 53 9.31 -1.55 -2.53
CA VAL A 53 10.40 -1.05 -1.69
C VAL A 53 11.68 -1.73 -2.14
N PRO A 54 12.67 -0.99 -2.66
CA PRO A 54 13.96 -1.58 -3.02
C PRO A 54 14.65 -2.20 -1.81
N ASP A 55 15.42 -3.26 -2.05
CA ASP A 55 16.20 -3.93 -1.01
C ASP A 55 17.11 -2.95 -0.24
N GLY A 56 17.06 -3.00 1.08
CA GLY A 56 17.89 -2.17 1.95
C GLY A 56 17.41 -0.72 2.08
N VAL A 57 16.27 -0.36 1.48
CA VAL A 57 15.66 0.96 1.69
C VAL A 57 14.84 0.94 2.96
N ASN A 58 15.13 1.92 3.81
CA ASN A 58 14.38 2.19 5.02
C ASN A 58 14.18 3.71 5.12
N SER A 59 12.96 4.16 4.94
CA SER A 59 12.62 5.59 4.97
C SER A 59 11.68 5.86 6.13
N LYS A 60 11.98 6.92 6.89
CA LYS A 60 11.24 7.31 8.09
C LYS A 60 10.68 8.71 7.96
N TYR A 61 9.40 8.87 8.28
CA TYR A 61 8.70 10.14 8.28
C TYR A 61 8.04 10.34 9.64
N GLY A 62 8.73 11.04 10.55
CA GLY A 62 8.23 11.32 11.88
C GLY A 62 7.95 10.10 12.75
N THR A 63 8.48 8.92 12.40
CA THR A 63 8.43 7.73 13.24
C THR A 63 9.75 7.59 13.94
N GLY A 64 9.74 7.49 15.22
CA GLY A 64 10.93 7.28 16.03
C GLY A 64 10.66 6.33 17.17
N THR A 65 11.66 6.07 17.96
CA THR A 65 11.45 5.53 19.29
C THR A 65 10.66 6.53 20.11
N TYR A 66 9.71 6.02 20.86
CA TYR A 66 8.96 6.79 21.84
C TYR A 66 9.94 7.46 22.81
N GLY A 67 10.08 8.78 22.72
CA GLY A 67 10.86 9.57 23.65
C GLY A 67 10.05 9.98 24.87
N ASP A 68 10.67 10.62 25.84
CA ASP A 68 10.07 11.02 27.13
C ASP A 68 8.79 11.87 26.99
N ASN A 69 8.55 12.46 25.83
CA ASN A 69 7.35 13.26 25.53
C ASN A 69 6.31 12.52 24.68
N GLY A 70 6.51 11.24 24.39
CA GLY A 70 5.53 10.44 23.67
C GLY A 70 5.36 10.75 22.20
N PHE A 71 6.19 11.59 21.61
CA PHE A 71 6.06 12.02 20.22
C PHE A 71 7.31 11.68 19.42
N PHE A 72 7.09 11.31 18.20
CA PHE A 72 8.12 11.01 17.24
C PHE A 72 8.74 12.31 16.77
N GLN A 73 10.05 12.39 16.89
CA GLN A 73 10.83 13.60 16.62
C GLN A 73 11.71 13.47 15.39
N VAL A 74 11.45 12.47 14.56
CA VAL A 74 12.16 12.31 13.30
C VAL A 74 11.57 13.28 12.30
N GLU A 75 12.38 14.16 11.76
CA GLU A 75 12.01 15.06 10.66
C GLU A 75 12.65 14.57 9.36
N PRO A 76 11.98 14.72 8.23
CA PRO A 76 10.62 15.28 8.03
C PRO A 76 9.50 14.32 8.47
N GLN A 77 8.36 14.88 8.90
CA GLN A 77 7.18 14.09 9.25
C GLN A 77 6.31 13.69 8.06
N TYR A 78 6.58 14.26 6.93
CA TYR A 78 5.87 14.06 5.68
C TYR A 78 6.87 13.83 4.54
N ASP A 79 6.47 13.06 3.54
CA ASP A 79 7.24 12.84 2.30
C ASP A 79 6.77 13.78 1.18
N PRO A 80 7.39 14.98 1.03
CA PRO A 80 7.00 15.92 -0.01
C PRO A 80 7.50 15.50 -1.40
N GLU A 81 8.60 14.74 -1.46
CA GLU A 81 9.27 14.37 -2.70
C GLU A 81 8.70 13.13 -3.36
N SER A 82 7.86 12.38 -2.63
CA SER A 82 7.25 11.17 -3.16
C SER A 82 8.29 10.18 -3.73
N ILE A 83 9.31 9.86 -2.93
CA ILE A 83 10.42 8.98 -3.36
C ILE A 83 9.99 7.58 -3.82
N PHE A 84 8.75 7.19 -3.54
CA PHE A 84 8.13 5.96 -4.00
C PHE A 84 7.05 6.26 -5.07
N ASP A 85 7.45 6.88 -6.18
CA ASP A 85 6.64 7.03 -7.40
C ASP A 85 5.18 7.47 -7.19
N GLY A 86 4.98 8.61 -6.55
CA GLY A 86 3.66 9.21 -6.32
C GLY A 86 2.94 8.74 -5.06
N TRP A 87 3.56 7.90 -4.26
CA TRP A 87 3.13 7.65 -2.90
C TRP A 87 3.58 8.77 -1.98
N HIS A 88 2.72 9.21 -1.07
CA HIS A 88 3.08 10.16 -0.03
C HIS A 88 2.77 9.58 1.35
N PHE A 89 3.64 9.82 2.29
CA PHE A 89 3.61 9.24 3.62
C PHE A 89 3.64 10.33 4.69
N LEU A 90 2.89 10.11 5.77
CA LEU A 90 2.90 10.95 6.96
C LEU A 90 3.10 10.06 8.17
N ARG A 91 4.08 10.38 9.02
CA ARG A 91 4.37 9.67 10.27
C ARG A 91 4.35 8.17 10.11
N SER A 92 5.18 7.73 9.21
CA SER A 92 5.29 6.34 8.79
C SER A 92 6.75 5.93 8.62
N GLU A 93 6.97 4.65 8.57
CA GLU A 93 8.24 4.05 8.23
C GLU A 93 8.02 3.01 7.14
N ILE A 94 8.80 3.11 6.08
CA ILE A 94 8.78 2.16 4.97
C ILE A 94 10.02 1.28 5.13
N LYS A 95 9.79 -0.03 5.27
CA LYS A 95 10.86 -1.00 5.50
C LYS A 95 10.91 -2.04 4.41
N SER A 96 12.10 -2.33 3.92
CA SER A 96 12.33 -3.52 3.12
C SER A 96 12.27 -4.78 4.00
N ASP A 97 12.13 -5.93 3.37
CA ASP A 97 12.13 -7.22 4.05
C ASP A 97 13.44 -7.50 4.82
N LYS A 98 14.56 -6.93 4.36
CA LYS A 98 15.88 -7.08 4.99
C LYS A 98 16.03 -6.30 6.30
N ASP A 99 15.22 -5.27 6.50
CA ASP A 99 15.26 -4.44 7.70
C ASP A 99 14.30 -4.90 8.81
N ALA A 100 13.85 -6.14 8.72
CA ALA A 100 12.96 -6.72 9.71
C ALA A 100 13.69 -6.99 11.02
N ALA A 101 13.27 -6.34 12.09
CA ALA A 101 13.76 -6.66 13.44
C ALA A 101 13.23 -8.04 13.89
N ASP A 102 14.03 -8.72 14.72
CA ASP A 102 13.56 -9.93 15.38
C ASP A 102 12.31 -9.62 16.23
N GLY A 103 11.27 -10.43 16.02
CA GLY A 103 10.00 -10.27 16.69
C GLY A 103 8.94 -9.46 15.93
N ASP A 104 9.27 -8.88 14.79
CA ASP A 104 8.29 -8.30 13.91
C ASP A 104 7.37 -9.39 13.34
N VAL A 105 6.06 -9.18 13.44
CA VAL A 105 5.05 -10.17 13.00
C VAL A 105 5.10 -10.38 11.49
N LEU A 106 5.41 -9.33 10.74
CA LEU A 106 5.48 -9.33 9.28
C LEU A 106 6.92 -9.27 8.76
N LYS A 107 7.88 -9.84 9.50
CA LYS A 107 9.28 -9.93 9.04
C LYS A 107 9.39 -10.66 7.70
N ASN A 108 10.42 -10.36 6.95
CA ASN A 108 10.68 -10.86 5.59
C ASN A 108 9.65 -10.41 4.54
N ARG A 109 8.97 -9.30 4.78
CA ARG A 109 8.03 -8.68 3.86
C ARG A 109 8.26 -7.18 3.81
N ASN A 110 8.13 -6.57 2.66
CA ASN A 110 8.09 -5.12 2.54
C ASN A 110 6.89 -4.57 3.33
N ARG A 111 7.12 -3.54 4.14
CA ARG A 111 6.13 -3.05 5.11
C ARG A 111 6.00 -1.54 5.10
N ILE A 112 4.78 -1.10 5.30
CA ILE A 112 4.45 0.26 5.71
C ILE A 112 4.10 0.19 7.20
N GLN A 113 4.80 0.94 8.04
CA GLN A 113 4.47 1.08 9.45
C GLN A 113 3.88 2.46 9.67
N LEU A 114 2.63 2.52 10.10
CA LEU A 114 1.92 3.76 10.40
C LEU A 114 1.90 3.99 11.90
N GLN A 115 2.29 5.19 12.31
CA GLN A 115 2.21 5.59 13.70
C GLN A 115 0.77 5.54 14.21
N ALA A 116 0.58 4.91 15.36
CA ALA A 116 -0.68 4.87 16.07
C ALA A 116 -0.49 5.45 17.47
N VAL A 117 -0.99 6.66 17.68
CA VAL A 117 -0.97 7.33 18.97
C VAL A 117 -2.30 7.05 19.68
N SER A 118 -2.20 6.84 20.97
CA SER A 118 -3.35 6.59 21.84
C SER A 118 -4.36 7.72 21.83
N LEU A 119 -5.56 7.36 22.07
CA LEU A 119 -6.85 8.04 22.28
C LEU A 119 -6.86 9.58 22.44
N GLY A 120 -7.88 10.21 21.87
CA GLY A 120 -8.31 11.58 22.15
C GLY A 120 -7.94 12.59 21.07
N THR A 121 -7.52 13.77 21.50
CA THR A 121 -7.29 14.97 20.66
C THR A 121 -6.13 14.83 19.67
N ASN A 122 -5.31 13.79 19.79
CA ASN A 122 -4.07 13.62 19.03
C ASN A 122 -4.20 12.81 17.74
N ARG A 123 -5.42 12.62 17.23
CA ARG A 123 -5.65 11.87 15.97
C ARG A 123 -4.90 12.43 14.75
N ALA A 124 -4.66 13.73 14.73
CA ALA A 124 -3.87 14.38 13.69
C ALA A 124 -2.41 13.88 13.66
N GLN A 125 -1.93 13.30 14.75
CA GLN A 125 -0.58 12.78 14.87
C GLN A 125 -0.43 11.32 14.42
N ASN A 126 -1.53 10.69 14.03
CA ASN A 126 -1.49 9.32 13.51
C ASN A 126 -0.96 9.27 12.09
N GLY A 127 -0.28 8.17 11.78
CA GLY A 127 0.28 7.91 10.47
C GLY A 127 -0.79 7.77 9.39
N ALA A 128 -0.40 8.16 8.18
CA ALA A 128 -1.22 8.06 6.99
C ALA A 128 -0.36 7.84 5.75
N PHE A 129 -0.96 7.36 4.69
CA PHE A 129 -0.38 7.39 3.35
C PHE A 129 -1.47 7.56 2.29
N VAL A 130 -1.02 7.96 1.11
CA VAL A 130 -1.85 8.04 -0.08
C VAL A 130 -1.09 7.42 -1.26
N THR A 131 -1.81 6.71 -2.12
CA THR A 131 -1.23 6.07 -3.32
C THR A 131 -1.01 7.09 -4.45
N PRO A 132 -0.31 6.72 -5.52
CA PRO A 132 -0.36 7.45 -6.78
C PRO A 132 -1.80 7.66 -7.27
N PRO A 133 -2.05 8.67 -8.13
CA PRO A 133 -3.37 8.88 -8.72
C PRO A 133 -3.75 7.71 -9.62
N ILE A 134 -4.97 7.22 -9.44
CA ILE A 134 -5.51 6.14 -10.26
C ILE A 134 -5.89 6.69 -11.63
N GLN A 135 -5.31 6.12 -12.67
CA GLN A 135 -5.64 6.46 -14.05
C GLN A 135 -6.67 5.46 -14.58
N CYS A 136 -7.86 5.94 -14.89
CA CYS A 136 -8.93 5.09 -15.41
C CYS A 136 -9.92 5.88 -16.28
N ASP A 137 -10.59 5.18 -17.18
CA ASP A 137 -11.69 5.75 -17.96
C ASP A 137 -13.02 5.50 -17.24
N GLY A 138 -13.73 6.59 -16.98
CA GLY A 138 -15.03 6.53 -16.30
C GLY A 138 -14.92 6.09 -14.84
N THR A 139 -15.96 5.44 -14.37
CA THR A 139 -16.04 4.90 -13.02
C THR A 139 -15.57 3.46 -12.99
N LYS A 140 -14.70 3.12 -12.06
CA LYS A 140 -14.10 1.80 -11.89
C LYS A 140 -14.28 1.29 -10.46
N THR A 141 -14.14 -0.01 -10.30
CA THR A 141 -14.02 -0.64 -9.00
C THR A 141 -12.55 -0.82 -8.65
N VAL A 142 -12.17 -0.43 -7.43
CA VAL A 142 -10.84 -0.71 -6.88
C VAL A 142 -10.99 -1.67 -5.72
N THR A 143 -10.23 -2.76 -5.77
CA THR A 143 -10.11 -3.71 -4.67
C THR A 143 -8.73 -3.57 -4.06
N VAL A 144 -8.68 -3.17 -2.79
CA VAL A 144 -7.45 -3.02 -1.99
C VAL A 144 -7.28 -4.24 -1.11
N SER A 145 -6.09 -4.82 -1.08
CA SER A 145 -5.76 -5.97 -0.22
C SER A 145 -4.42 -5.77 0.46
N PHE A 146 -4.33 -6.17 1.71
CA PHE A 146 -3.09 -6.13 2.49
C PHE A 146 -3.14 -7.11 3.65
N THR A 147 -1.98 -7.40 4.23
CA THR A 147 -1.86 -8.10 5.50
C THR A 147 -1.48 -7.08 6.57
N ALA A 148 -2.23 -7.05 7.66
CA ALA A 148 -2.04 -6.12 8.76
C ALA A 148 -1.61 -6.81 10.04
N ALA A 149 -0.75 -6.17 10.81
CA ALA A 149 -0.38 -6.54 12.17
C ALA A 149 -0.19 -5.27 13.01
N THR A 150 -0.19 -5.42 14.33
CA THR A 150 0.21 -4.33 15.23
C THR A 150 1.54 -4.67 15.86
N ASN A 151 2.40 -3.67 16.00
CA ASN A 151 3.65 -3.78 16.71
C ASN A 151 3.58 -2.98 18.01
N LYS A 152 4.12 -3.54 19.11
CA LYS A 152 4.20 -2.94 20.44
C LYS A 152 2.87 -2.72 21.18
N LEU A 153 1.74 -3.07 20.60
CA LEU A 153 0.47 -3.04 21.30
C LEU A 153 0.39 -4.27 22.24
N THR A 154 0.00 -4.06 23.49
CA THR A 154 -0.10 -5.12 24.49
C THR A 154 -1.53 -5.61 24.69
N VAL A 155 -2.50 -4.73 24.48
CA VAL A 155 -3.94 -5.02 24.56
C VAL A 155 -4.70 -4.13 23.60
N GLY A 156 -5.89 -4.55 23.18
CA GLY A 156 -6.78 -3.78 22.32
C GLY A 156 -6.46 -3.93 20.83
N SER A 157 -6.75 -2.92 20.07
CA SER A 157 -6.62 -2.93 18.61
C SER A 157 -6.17 -1.56 18.09
N VAL A 158 -5.65 -1.55 16.87
CA VAL A 158 -5.46 -0.33 16.09
C VAL A 158 -6.58 -0.24 15.07
N GLN A 159 -7.30 0.86 15.11
CA GLN A 159 -8.34 1.17 14.13
C GLN A 159 -7.80 2.10 13.06
N TYR A 160 -8.22 1.87 11.84
CA TYR A 160 -7.86 2.69 10.69
C TYR A 160 -9.08 3.03 9.86
N ARG A 161 -8.94 4.10 9.07
CA ARG A 161 -9.90 4.46 8.04
C ARG A 161 -9.20 4.41 6.69
N ILE A 162 -9.84 3.78 5.71
CA ILE A 162 -9.36 3.67 4.34
C ILE A 162 -10.47 4.07 3.37
N GLY A 163 -10.11 4.75 2.30
CA GLY A 163 -11.10 5.18 1.29
C GLY A 163 -10.40 5.87 0.13
N VAL A 164 -11.16 6.65 -0.62
CA VAL A 164 -10.68 7.39 -1.79
C VAL A 164 -10.58 8.88 -1.50
N THR A 165 -9.62 9.58 -2.12
CA THR A 165 -9.52 11.04 -2.05
C THR A 165 -10.44 11.70 -3.06
N ASN A 166 -10.60 13.03 -2.95
CA ASN A 166 -11.16 13.82 -4.03
C ASN A 166 -10.25 13.76 -5.27
N ASN A 167 -10.86 13.89 -6.44
CA ASN A 167 -10.14 13.98 -7.70
C ASN A 167 -9.29 15.27 -7.75
N GLY A 168 -8.03 15.14 -8.22
CA GLY A 168 -7.13 16.28 -8.37
C GLY A 168 -6.68 16.92 -7.05
N ALA A 169 -6.82 16.21 -5.92
CA ALA A 169 -6.39 16.71 -4.62
C ALA A 169 -4.88 17.00 -4.63
N ASP A 170 -4.53 18.19 -4.17
CA ASP A 170 -3.15 18.56 -3.89
C ASP A 170 -2.71 17.90 -2.57
N ILE A 171 -1.71 17.05 -2.66
CA ILE A 171 -1.26 16.25 -1.52
C ILE A 171 -0.23 17.05 -0.73
N SER A 172 -0.57 17.32 0.52
CA SER A 172 0.28 18.04 1.48
C SER A 172 0.26 17.34 2.84
N GLU A 173 1.11 17.79 3.74
CA GLU A 173 1.09 17.32 5.12
C GLU A 173 -0.27 17.53 5.78
N ASP A 174 -0.86 18.72 5.62
CA ASP A 174 -2.18 19.03 6.18
C ASP A 174 -3.28 18.19 5.55
N PHE A 175 -3.15 17.89 4.24
CA PHE A 175 -4.06 16.98 3.56
C PHE A 175 -4.08 15.61 4.24
N LEU A 176 -2.90 15.01 4.49
CA LEU A 176 -2.79 13.71 5.13
C LEU A 176 -3.17 13.71 6.62
N ARG A 177 -3.15 14.87 7.27
CA ARG A 177 -3.57 15.02 8.68
C ARG A 177 -5.07 14.93 8.86
N SER A 178 -5.87 15.28 7.85
CA SER A 178 -7.32 15.31 7.94
C SER A 178 -7.99 13.99 7.53
N PHE A 179 -8.97 13.55 8.29
CA PHE A 179 -9.87 12.45 7.91
C PHE A 179 -10.94 12.86 6.91
N ASP A 180 -11.22 14.16 6.77
CA ASP A 180 -12.25 14.68 5.86
C ASP A 180 -11.84 14.51 4.39
N ASN A 181 -10.56 14.27 4.15
CA ASN A 181 -10.01 13.99 2.82
C ASN A 181 -10.18 12.54 2.37
N ILE A 182 -10.71 11.67 3.25
CA ILE A 182 -11.01 10.28 2.92
C ILE A 182 -12.51 10.18 2.63
N GLN A 183 -12.85 10.12 1.35
CA GLN A 183 -14.22 9.95 0.88
C GLN A 183 -14.60 8.47 0.80
N SER A 184 -15.90 8.15 0.86
CA SER A 184 -16.39 6.77 0.78
C SER A 184 -15.60 5.81 1.68
N SER A 185 -15.27 6.30 2.89
CA SER A 185 -14.35 5.59 3.79
C SER A 185 -15.01 4.38 4.44
N LEU A 186 -14.19 3.35 4.60
CA LEU A 186 -14.47 2.18 5.43
C LEU A 186 -13.54 2.20 6.65
N GLU A 187 -14.07 1.74 7.78
CA GLU A 187 -13.27 1.53 8.98
C GLU A 187 -12.83 0.08 9.08
N GLY A 188 -11.63 -0.12 9.56
CA GLY A 188 -11.08 -1.43 9.80
C GLY A 188 -10.33 -1.47 11.12
N GLU A 189 -10.09 -2.68 11.59
CA GLU A 189 -9.43 -2.94 12.86
C GLU A 189 -8.38 -4.02 12.69
N CYS A 190 -7.23 -3.79 13.32
CA CYS A 190 -6.17 -4.77 13.46
C CYS A 190 -6.01 -5.11 14.94
N PRO A 191 -6.26 -6.34 15.36
CA PRO A 191 -6.09 -6.75 16.76
C PRO A 191 -4.61 -6.73 17.14
N TRP A 192 -4.36 -6.75 18.44
CA TRP A 192 -3.01 -6.73 18.99
C TRP A 192 -2.15 -7.91 18.55
N LYS A 193 -0.82 -7.77 18.66
CA LYS A 193 0.17 -8.66 18.05
C LYS A 193 0.06 -10.16 18.39
N HIS A 194 -0.45 -10.52 19.56
CA HIS A 194 -0.59 -11.94 19.93
C HIS A 194 -1.63 -12.70 19.11
N SER A 195 -2.47 -11.97 18.38
CA SER A 195 -3.39 -12.56 17.40
C SER A 195 -2.72 -12.85 16.05
N GLY A 196 -1.44 -12.48 15.87
CA GLY A 196 -0.73 -12.60 14.63
C GLY A 196 -1.12 -11.52 13.62
N SER A 197 -1.01 -11.85 12.34
CA SER A 197 -1.41 -10.98 11.25
C SER A 197 -2.82 -11.31 10.76
N VAL A 198 -3.48 -10.32 10.17
CA VAL A 198 -4.81 -10.47 9.57
C VAL A 198 -4.81 -9.95 8.14
N SER A 199 -5.41 -10.70 7.23
CA SER A 199 -5.64 -10.22 5.86
C SER A 199 -6.88 -9.35 5.81
N ARG A 200 -6.83 -8.28 5.01
CA ARG A 200 -7.92 -7.32 4.81
C ARG A 200 -8.11 -7.09 3.33
N THR A 201 -9.36 -6.92 2.95
CA THR A 201 -9.77 -6.54 1.60
C THR A 201 -10.88 -5.52 1.70
N HIS A 202 -10.74 -4.43 0.94
CA HIS A 202 -11.72 -3.35 0.85
C HIS A 202 -11.98 -3.03 -0.62
N THR A 203 -13.21 -2.68 -0.94
CA THR A 203 -13.61 -2.36 -2.31
C THR A 203 -14.23 -0.98 -2.35
N PHE A 204 -13.82 -0.17 -3.34
CA PHE A 204 -14.27 1.20 -3.53
C PHE A 204 -14.62 1.44 -4.99
N THR A 205 -15.48 2.42 -5.21
CA THR A 205 -15.71 3.01 -6.54
C THR A 205 -14.77 4.20 -6.69
N VAL A 206 -14.08 4.28 -7.83
CA VAL A 206 -13.13 5.35 -8.13
C VAL A 206 -13.37 5.95 -9.50
N THR A 207 -12.95 7.20 -9.65
CA THR A 207 -12.86 7.90 -10.92
C THR A 207 -11.42 8.36 -11.17
N ASN A 208 -11.14 8.77 -12.41
CA ASN A 208 -9.79 9.18 -12.81
C ASN A 208 -9.22 10.27 -11.90
N GLY A 209 -7.96 10.09 -11.48
CA GLY A 209 -7.22 11.03 -10.64
C GLY A 209 -7.45 10.88 -9.14
N GLN A 210 -8.42 10.08 -8.69
CA GLN A 210 -8.55 9.75 -7.27
C GLN A 210 -7.41 8.86 -6.80
N ARG A 211 -7.16 8.86 -5.49
CA ARG A 211 -6.12 8.07 -4.83
C ARG A 211 -6.74 7.27 -3.70
N ILE A 212 -6.14 6.15 -3.35
CA ILE A 212 -6.47 5.46 -2.09
C ILE A 212 -5.71 6.14 -0.97
N MET A 213 -6.42 6.51 0.09
CA MET A 213 -5.83 7.06 1.31
C MET A 213 -6.17 6.17 2.49
N MET A 214 -5.17 5.93 3.33
CA MET A 214 -5.34 5.22 4.59
C MET A 214 -4.74 6.04 5.73
N LYS A 215 -5.45 6.10 6.84
CA LYS A 215 -5.01 6.80 8.05
C LYS A 215 -5.39 6.02 9.29
N VAL A 216 -4.48 5.96 10.25
CA VAL A 216 -4.78 5.39 11.56
C VAL A 216 -5.75 6.30 12.30
N TYR A 217 -6.80 5.69 12.84
CA TYR A 217 -7.88 6.39 13.53
C TYR A 217 -7.67 6.43 15.05
N SER A 218 -7.36 5.27 15.63
CA SER A 218 -7.09 5.16 17.07
C SER A 218 -6.24 3.95 17.39
N SER A 219 -5.63 3.97 18.55
CA SER A 219 -5.04 2.79 19.18
C SER A 219 -5.70 2.55 20.54
N GLY A 220 -6.21 1.35 20.75
CA GLY A 220 -6.99 1.00 21.94
C GLY A 220 -6.19 0.76 23.21
N GLY A 221 -4.87 0.79 23.15
CA GLY A 221 -4.01 0.33 24.23
C GLY A 221 -3.33 1.40 25.08
N GLY A 222 -3.60 2.68 24.89
CA GLY A 222 -2.97 3.76 25.66
C GLY A 222 -1.45 3.94 25.42
N THR A 223 -0.83 3.04 24.70
CA THR A 223 0.61 3.06 24.39
C THR A 223 0.79 3.28 22.89
N PRO A 224 1.63 4.20 22.46
CA PRO A 224 1.97 4.35 21.06
C PRO A 224 2.50 3.05 20.46
N CYS A 225 1.97 2.72 19.30
CA CYS A 225 2.32 1.52 18.57
C CYS A 225 2.35 1.83 17.06
N HIS A 226 2.58 0.81 16.27
CA HIS A 226 2.49 0.92 14.83
C HIS A 226 1.42 -0.03 14.30
N LEU A 227 0.70 0.42 13.28
CA LEU A 227 -0.03 -0.45 12.38
C LEU A 227 0.93 -0.83 11.26
N GLU A 228 1.25 -2.09 11.15
CA GLU A 228 2.09 -2.64 10.09
C GLU A 228 1.23 -3.19 8.97
N LEU A 229 1.58 -2.86 7.75
CA LEU A 229 0.92 -3.32 6.54
C LEU A 229 1.95 -3.95 5.61
N ALA A 230 1.74 -5.19 5.24
CA ALA A 230 2.54 -5.87 4.23
C ALA A 230 1.68 -6.23 3.02
N ASP A 231 2.34 -6.37 1.85
CA ASP A 231 1.73 -6.74 0.57
C ASP A 231 0.54 -5.83 0.19
N PHE A 232 0.65 -4.55 0.52
CA PHE A 232 -0.38 -3.61 0.15
C PHE A 232 -0.48 -3.52 -1.38
N THR A 233 -1.62 -3.94 -1.89
CA THR A 233 -1.91 -3.96 -3.32
C THR A 233 -3.29 -3.40 -3.58
N TYR A 234 -3.49 -2.82 -4.75
CA TYR A 234 -4.82 -2.51 -5.23
C TYR A 234 -4.96 -2.85 -6.71
N THR A 235 -6.13 -3.29 -7.09
CA THR A 235 -6.50 -3.63 -8.47
C THR A 235 -7.62 -2.74 -8.93
N VAL A 236 -7.59 -2.32 -10.19
CA VAL A 236 -8.60 -1.46 -10.83
C VAL A 236 -9.28 -2.25 -11.94
N GLU A 237 -10.62 -2.37 -11.89
CA GLU A 237 -11.44 -3.15 -12.82
C GLU A 237 -12.54 -2.31 -13.48
#